data_54ec957d3245a2a32d1314e49527a6b0
#
_entry.id   54ec957d3245a2a32d1314e49527a6b0
#
_cell.length_a   1.000
_cell.length_b   1.000
_cell.length_c   1.000
_cell.angle_alpha   90.00
_cell.angle_beta   90.00
_cell.angle_gamma   90.00
#
_symmetry.space_group_name_H-M   'P 1'
#
loop_
_entity.id
_entity.type
_entity.pdbx_description
1 polymer ?
#
loop_
_entity_poly.entity_id
_entity_poly.type
_entity_poly.pdbx_seq_one_letter_code
_entity_poly.pdbx_strand_id
1 'polypeptide(L)'
;MISKIPQRTSWDLKSNTRYAQTAERVGFEYALTQIRFTASYGAANQHESVTFSQALLHQTERLKLIAAILPGPWNPTIAAKQVASIDNYTNGRIAVNIVSGWFKGEFTAVGQWWLEHAERYRRSREFIEALKGIWTAGEEGFTYGGDFYQYRGYNLSPKPLRWDGREHPEIFQGGNSDDARDNGAQVSDWYFMNGNDLDGFRTQIQDVKERARKVGREQHVRFAVNSFVILRETEEEAIQVLREIQGKADTDAVEAFRDAVQQAGASTGNKRGMWADSKVEDLVQYNDGFKTKLIGTKEQIADRILLLKSLGVNLVLSAFLHYEDDIEAYGKEVLPLVRKLEAEGRGKDADDEIRRTGDVYRK
;
A
#
# COMPACT_ATOMS: atom_id res chain seq x y z
N MET A 1 -5.50 13.21 4.42
CA MET A 1 -4.55 13.81 5.38
C MET A 1 -5.33 14.60 6.41
N ILE A 2 -4.94 14.52 7.68
CA ILE A 2 -5.65 15.16 8.81
C ILE A 2 -5.08 16.58 9.04
N SER A 3 -5.26 17.46 8.07
CA SER A 3 -4.80 18.85 8.13
C SER A 3 -5.82 19.77 7.45
N LYS A 4 -5.96 20.97 7.99
CA LYS A 4 -6.79 22.05 7.45
C LYS A 4 -6.08 22.84 6.33
N ILE A 5 -4.89 22.40 5.91
CA ILE A 5 -4.22 22.99 4.74
C ILE A 5 -5.09 22.74 3.49
N PRO A 6 -5.21 23.69 2.56
CA PRO A 6 -5.93 23.46 1.33
C PRO A 6 -5.32 22.26 0.55
N GLN A 7 -6.15 21.26 0.28
CA GLN A 7 -5.78 20.06 -0.45
C GLN A 7 -6.56 20.04 -1.76
N ARG A 8 -5.87 19.80 -2.89
CA ARG A 8 -6.52 19.63 -4.20
C ARG A 8 -6.63 18.16 -4.54
N THR A 9 -7.56 17.51 -3.85
CA THR A 9 -7.98 16.14 -4.09
C THR A 9 -9.48 16.13 -4.34
N SER A 10 -9.98 15.12 -5.02
CA SER A 10 -11.42 14.94 -5.24
C SER A 10 -11.80 13.48 -5.16
N TRP A 11 -13.02 13.20 -4.73
CA TRP A 11 -13.56 11.85 -4.71
C TRP A 11 -14.31 11.50 -6.01
N ASP A 12 -14.66 12.49 -6.84
CA ASP A 12 -15.43 12.24 -8.06
C ASP A 12 -14.63 11.46 -9.12
N LEU A 13 -15.35 10.66 -9.90
CA LEU A 13 -14.74 9.80 -10.93
C LEU A 13 -14.01 10.62 -12.00
N LYS A 14 -14.55 11.76 -12.42
CA LYS A 14 -13.96 12.58 -13.49
C LYS A 14 -12.57 13.10 -13.10
N SER A 15 -12.42 13.61 -11.90
CA SER A 15 -11.12 14.08 -11.38
C SER A 15 -10.14 12.93 -11.22
N ASN A 16 -10.58 11.80 -10.63
CA ASN A 16 -9.72 10.63 -10.46
C ASN A 16 -9.32 9.98 -11.79
N THR A 17 -10.18 10.03 -12.81
CA THR A 17 -9.81 9.64 -14.19
C THR A 17 -8.65 10.49 -14.70
N ARG A 18 -8.70 11.83 -14.53
CA ARG A 18 -7.59 12.70 -14.92
C ARG A 18 -6.30 12.38 -14.17
N TYR A 19 -6.39 12.12 -12.85
CA TYR A 19 -5.22 11.73 -12.04
C TYR A 19 -4.61 10.43 -12.54
N ALA A 20 -5.42 9.40 -12.80
CA ALA A 20 -4.95 8.11 -13.31
C ALA A 20 -4.33 8.23 -14.71
N GLN A 21 -4.95 8.97 -15.62
CA GLN A 21 -4.43 9.23 -16.97
C GLN A 21 -3.13 10.05 -16.93
N THR A 22 -3.03 11.05 -16.05
CA THR A 22 -1.80 11.81 -15.85
C THR A 22 -0.70 10.90 -15.29
N ALA A 23 -0.98 10.12 -14.26
CA ALA A 23 -0.02 9.16 -13.69
C ALA A 23 0.51 8.19 -14.77
N GLU A 24 -0.39 7.60 -15.57
CA GLU A 24 0.00 6.73 -16.69
C GLU A 24 0.87 7.46 -17.73
N ARG A 25 0.48 8.65 -18.12
CA ARG A 25 1.19 9.45 -19.12
C ARG A 25 2.61 9.80 -18.69
N VAL A 26 2.80 10.13 -17.40
CA VAL A 26 4.12 10.52 -16.89
C VAL A 26 4.94 9.35 -16.35
N GLY A 27 4.43 8.11 -16.43
CA GLY A 27 5.18 6.88 -16.24
C GLY A 27 5.07 6.20 -14.88
N PHE A 28 4.01 6.45 -14.13
CA PHE A 28 3.66 5.58 -13.00
C PHE A 28 3.19 4.22 -13.50
N GLU A 29 3.53 3.18 -12.78
CA GLU A 29 3.17 1.79 -13.10
C GLU A 29 1.95 1.32 -12.33
N TYR A 30 1.76 1.80 -11.10
CA TYR A 30 0.67 1.42 -10.21
C TYR A 30 -0.04 2.64 -9.62
N ALA A 31 -1.33 2.48 -9.36
CA ALA A 31 -2.09 3.33 -8.45
C ALA A 31 -2.89 2.45 -7.48
N LEU A 32 -3.22 2.96 -6.29
CA LEU A 32 -3.95 2.24 -5.27
C LEU A 32 -5.27 2.93 -4.96
N THR A 33 -6.35 2.16 -4.94
CA THR A 33 -7.66 2.58 -4.44
C THR A 33 -7.84 2.06 -3.02
N GLN A 34 -7.94 2.97 -2.07
CA GLN A 34 -8.15 2.63 -0.67
C GLN A 34 -9.59 2.21 -0.40
N ILE A 35 -9.83 1.57 0.75
CA ILE A 35 -11.17 1.15 1.17
C ILE A 35 -11.58 1.78 2.49
N ARG A 36 -12.82 2.26 2.51
CA ARG A 36 -13.63 2.59 3.68
C ARG A 36 -15.09 2.31 3.38
N PHE A 37 -15.79 1.74 4.33
CA PHE A 37 -17.25 1.59 4.29
C PHE A 37 -17.99 2.72 5.00
N THR A 38 -17.25 3.50 5.80
CA THR A 38 -17.79 4.63 6.54
C THR A 38 -16.99 5.88 6.25
N ALA A 39 -17.64 7.05 6.34
CA ALA A 39 -16.93 8.31 6.27
C ALA A 39 -15.83 8.39 7.34
N SER A 40 -14.71 8.99 7.00
CA SER A 40 -13.62 9.24 7.94
C SER A 40 -13.03 10.63 7.74
N TYR A 41 -12.10 11.01 8.60
CA TYR A 41 -11.45 12.32 8.53
C TYR A 41 -10.81 12.58 7.16
N GLY A 42 -11.15 13.72 6.55
CA GLY A 42 -10.66 14.11 5.23
C GLY A 42 -11.21 13.27 4.06
N ALA A 43 -12.18 12.38 4.32
CA ALA A 43 -12.76 11.49 3.33
C ALA A 43 -14.24 11.21 3.64
N ALA A 44 -15.07 12.23 3.43
CA ALA A 44 -16.53 12.13 3.63
C ALA A 44 -17.19 11.21 2.58
N ASN A 45 -16.63 11.15 1.37
CA ASN A 45 -17.10 10.30 0.28
C ASN A 45 -15.95 9.44 -0.22
N GLN A 46 -16.19 8.14 -0.32
CA GLN A 46 -15.26 7.17 -0.92
C GLN A 46 -16.05 6.13 -1.71
N HIS A 47 -15.54 5.79 -2.87
CA HIS A 47 -16.10 4.69 -3.66
C HIS A 47 -15.63 3.35 -3.12
N GLU A 48 -16.38 2.31 -3.40
CA GLU A 48 -15.94 0.94 -3.19
C GLU A 48 -14.73 0.65 -4.09
N SER A 49 -13.67 0.11 -3.52
CA SER A 49 -12.33 0.07 -4.13
C SER A 49 -12.23 -0.78 -5.40
N VAL A 50 -12.93 -1.92 -5.45
CA VAL A 50 -12.86 -2.85 -6.60
C VAL A 50 -13.60 -2.28 -7.81
N THR A 51 -14.81 -1.76 -7.61
CA THR A 51 -15.58 -1.11 -8.69
C THR A 51 -14.94 0.19 -9.13
N PHE A 52 -14.34 0.95 -8.20
CA PHE A 52 -13.61 2.17 -8.54
C PHE A 52 -12.34 1.88 -9.32
N SER A 53 -11.58 0.84 -8.94
CA SER A 53 -10.44 0.37 -9.73
C SER A 53 -10.85 -0.03 -11.14
N GLN A 54 -11.95 -0.77 -11.29
CA GLN A 54 -12.49 -1.15 -12.60
C GLN A 54 -12.79 0.10 -13.45
N ALA A 55 -13.47 1.09 -12.88
CA ALA A 55 -13.80 2.32 -13.59
C ALA A 55 -12.55 3.06 -14.09
N LEU A 56 -11.49 3.16 -13.27
CA LEU A 56 -10.23 3.79 -13.65
C LEU A 56 -9.44 2.96 -14.66
N LEU A 57 -9.44 1.63 -14.54
CA LEU A 57 -8.79 0.72 -15.48
C LEU A 57 -9.36 0.84 -16.90
N HIS A 58 -10.66 1.09 -17.04
CA HIS A 58 -11.28 1.34 -18.35
C HIS A 58 -10.93 2.70 -18.96
N GLN A 59 -10.35 3.62 -18.20
CA GLN A 59 -9.93 4.95 -18.64
C GLN A 59 -8.41 5.05 -18.87
N THR A 60 -7.68 3.95 -18.66
CA THR A 60 -6.23 3.83 -18.79
C THR A 60 -5.86 2.60 -19.63
N GLU A 61 -4.65 2.52 -20.16
CA GLU A 61 -4.20 1.44 -21.04
C GLU A 61 -3.10 0.56 -20.42
N ARG A 62 -2.25 1.13 -19.57
CA ARG A 62 -1.05 0.49 -19.01
C ARG A 62 -1.01 0.48 -17.50
N LEU A 63 -1.58 1.51 -16.86
CA LEU A 63 -1.58 1.65 -15.40
C LEU A 63 -2.24 0.44 -14.75
N LYS A 64 -1.59 -0.13 -13.75
CA LYS A 64 -2.15 -1.19 -12.90
C LYS A 64 -2.84 -0.56 -11.69
N LEU A 65 -3.98 -1.11 -11.30
CA LEU A 65 -4.70 -0.68 -10.10
C LEU A 65 -4.63 -1.74 -9.01
N ILE A 66 -4.27 -1.30 -7.81
CA ILE A 66 -4.26 -2.11 -6.59
C ILE A 66 -5.54 -1.79 -5.81
N ALA A 67 -6.52 -2.69 -5.87
CA ALA A 67 -7.78 -2.53 -5.14
C ALA A 67 -7.63 -3.03 -3.70
N ALA A 68 -7.88 -2.18 -2.71
CA ALA A 68 -7.87 -2.59 -1.32
C ALA A 68 -9.13 -3.40 -0.99
N ILE A 69 -8.96 -4.56 -0.34
CA ILE A 69 -10.03 -5.46 0.07
C ILE A 69 -9.93 -5.76 1.55
N LEU A 70 -11.05 -5.76 2.24
CA LEU A 70 -11.16 -5.94 3.68
C LEU A 70 -11.83 -7.30 3.99
N PRO A 71 -11.07 -8.34 4.39
CA PRO A 71 -11.64 -9.63 4.81
C PRO A 71 -12.64 -9.46 5.97
N GLY A 72 -13.76 -10.10 5.86
CA GLY A 72 -14.92 -9.95 6.73
C GLY A 72 -16.08 -9.35 5.94
N PRO A 73 -16.06 -8.05 5.62
CA PRO A 73 -17.06 -7.47 4.69
C PRO A 73 -17.06 -8.14 3.32
N TRP A 74 -15.89 -8.50 2.78
CA TRP A 74 -15.79 -9.34 1.57
C TRP A 74 -15.65 -10.82 1.89
N ASN A 75 -16.37 -11.64 1.11
CA ASN A 75 -16.12 -13.07 1.00
C ASN A 75 -15.08 -13.34 -0.11
N PRO A 76 -14.14 -14.30 0.07
CA PRO A 76 -13.12 -14.60 -0.94
C PRO A 76 -13.72 -15.00 -2.30
N THR A 77 -14.87 -15.70 -2.33
CA THR A 77 -15.55 -16.08 -3.58
C THR A 77 -15.96 -14.88 -4.39
N ILE A 78 -16.57 -13.89 -3.73
CA ILE A 78 -17.02 -12.65 -4.39
C ILE A 78 -15.82 -11.87 -4.90
N ALA A 79 -14.81 -11.68 -4.05
CA ALA A 79 -13.57 -11.00 -4.43
C ALA A 79 -12.87 -11.71 -5.60
N ALA A 80 -12.72 -13.04 -5.53
CA ALA A 80 -12.09 -13.83 -6.59
C ALA A 80 -12.82 -13.68 -7.92
N LYS A 81 -14.17 -13.70 -7.90
CA LYS A 81 -14.98 -13.56 -9.10
C LYS A 81 -14.90 -12.16 -9.71
N GLN A 82 -15.00 -11.12 -8.87
CA GLN A 82 -14.88 -9.73 -9.32
C GLN A 82 -13.51 -9.47 -9.94
N VAL A 83 -12.44 -9.83 -9.23
CA VAL A 83 -11.07 -9.61 -9.68
C VAL A 83 -10.78 -10.40 -10.96
N ALA A 84 -11.20 -11.66 -11.06
CA ALA A 84 -11.01 -12.44 -12.29
C ALA A 84 -11.73 -11.82 -13.51
N SER A 85 -12.92 -11.27 -13.32
CA SER A 85 -13.65 -10.57 -14.37
C SER A 85 -12.92 -9.31 -14.82
N ILE A 86 -12.51 -8.47 -13.86
CA ILE A 86 -11.76 -7.23 -14.14
C ILE A 86 -10.42 -7.54 -14.82
N ASP A 87 -9.74 -8.59 -14.36
CA ASP A 87 -8.48 -9.06 -14.93
C ASP A 87 -8.61 -9.37 -16.43
N ASN A 88 -9.67 -10.10 -16.79
CA ASN A 88 -9.99 -10.39 -18.19
C ASN A 88 -10.35 -9.13 -19.00
N TYR A 89 -11.13 -8.20 -18.42
CA TYR A 89 -11.53 -6.97 -19.12
C TYR A 89 -10.37 -6.02 -19.37
N THR A 90 -9.33 -6.09 -18.54
CA THR A 90 -8.25 -5.10 -18.48
C THR A 90 -6.87 -5.67 -18.82
N ASN A 91 -6.82 -6.86 -19.39
CA ASN A 91 -5.57 -7.55 -19.78
C ASN A 91 -4.59 -7.67 -18.60
N GLY A 92 -5.08 -8.11 -17.43
CA GLY A 92 -4.23 -8.44 -16.29
C GLY A 92 -3.73 -7.24 -15.47
N ARG A 93 -4.40 -6.10 -15.53
CA ARG A 93 -3.95 -4.86 -14.86
C ARG A 93 -4.53 -4.63 -13.47
N ILE A 94 -5.29 -5.58 -12.90
CA ILE A 94 -5.78 -5.51 -11.53
C ILE A 94 -4.85 -6.27 -10.58
N ALA A 95 -4.58 -5.68 -9.44
CA ALA A 95 -3.96 -6.29 -8.27
C ALA A 95 -4.84 -6.03 -7.04
N VAL A 96 -4.60 -6.74 -5.94
CA VAL A 96 -5.37 -6.56 -4.71
C VAL A 96 -4.44 -6.27 -3.52
N ASN A 97 -4.90 -5.41 -2.60
CA ASN A 97 -4.26 -5.20 -1.31
C ASN A 97 -5.18 -5.70 -0.20
N ILE A 98 -4.79 -6.78 0.45
CA ILE A 98 -5.59 -7.39 1.52
C ILE A 98 -5.28 -6.70 2.84
N VAL A 99 -6.27 -5.99 3.37
CA VAL A 99 -6.19 -5.19 4.60
C VAL A 99 -6.86 -5.94 5.75
N SER A 100 -6.10 -6.39 6.74
CA SER A 100 -6.62 -7.20 7.87
C SER A 100 -7.60 -6.43 8.77
N GLY A 101 -7.61 -5.11 8.68
CA GLY A 101 -8.50 -4.21 9.43
C GLY A 101 -7.85 -3.66 10.69
N TRP A 102 -8.08 -2.38 10.94
CA TRP A 102 -7.55 -1.65 12.11
C TRP A 102 -8.63 -0.78 12.80
N PHE A 103 -9.75 -0.52 12.13
CA PHE A 103 -10.79 0.35 12.66
C PHE A 103 -12.03 -0.47 13.08
N LYS A 104 -12.15 -0.73 14.38
CA LYS A 104 -13.24 -1.52 14.98
C LYS A 104 -14.62 -0.98 14.61
N GLY A 105 -14.79 0.35 14.67
CA GLY A 105 -16.08 0.99 14.39
C GLY A 105 -16.61 0.71 12.98
N GLU A 106 -15.73 0.60 11.99
CA GLU A 106 -16.12 0.26 10.62
C GLU A 106 -16.68 -1.17 10.51
N PHE A 107 -16.00 -2.15 11.14
CA PHE A 107 -16.47 -3.55 11.14
C PHE A 107 -17.85 -3.68 11.80
N THR A 108 -18.00 -3.10 12.98
CA THR A 108 -19.28 -3.18 13.70
C THR A 108 -20.40 -2.44 12.99
N ALA A 109 -20.12 -1.31 12.34
CA ALA A 109 -21.10 -0.56 11.57
C ALA A 109 -21.68 -1.32 10.35
N VAL A 110 -20.86 -2.21 9.75
CA VAL A 110 -21.30 -3.06 8.63
C VAL A 110 -21.71 -4.48 9.07
N GLY A 111 -21.96 -4.67 10.35
CA GLY A 111 -22.48 -5.94 10.89
C GLY A 111 -21.43 -7.06 10.98
N GLN A 112 -20.16 -6.71 10.97
CA GLN A 112 -19.08 -7.68 11.09
C GLN A 112 -18.55 -7.79 12.52
N TRP A 113 -18.24 -9.02 12.92
CA TRP A 113 -17.57 -9.27 14.20
C TRP A 113 -16.17 -8.66 14.20
N TRP A 114 -15.84 -7.95 15.28
CA TRP A 114 -14.48 -7.52 15.52
C TRP A 114 -13.68 -8.66 16.16
N LEU A 115 -12.72 -9.16 15.39
CA LEU A 115 -11.82 -10.21 15.86
C LEU A 115 -10.59 -9.62 16.57
N GLU A 116 -9.99 -10.37 17.46
CA GLU A 116 -8.70 -10.06 18.04
C GLU A 116 -7.62 -9.95 16.95
N HIS A 117 -6.51 -9.26 17.26
CA HIS A 117 -5.48 -8.91 16.28
C HIS A 117 -4.97 -10.14 15.51
N ALA A 118 -4.51 -11.18 16.21
CA ALA A 118 -4.00 -12.39 15.58
C ALA A 118 -5.05 -13.09 14.71
N GLU A 119 -6.31 -13.13 15.16
CA GLU A 119 -7.43 -13.73 14.42
C GLU A 119 -7.75 -12.96 13.14
N ARG A 120 -7.61 -11.63 13.13
CA ARG A 120 -7.78 -10.85 11.90
C ARG A 120 -6.72 -11.22 10.86
N TYR A 121 -5.47 -11.45 11.28
CA TYR A 121 -4.40 -11.88 10.37
C TYR A 121 -4.57 -13.35 9.95
N ARG A 122 -5.05 -14.24 10.83
CA ARG A 122 -5.42 -15.60 10.44
C ARG A 122 -6.51 -15.60 9.37
N ARG A 123 -7.59 -14.83 9.58
CA ARG A 123 -8.64 -14.66 8.57
C ARG A 123 -8.11 -14.10 7.25
N SER A 124 -7.21 -13.12 7.30
CA SER A 124 -6.59 -12.58 6.07
C SER A 124 -5.71 -13.59 5.37
N ARG A 125 -5.00 -14.45 6.10
CA ARG A 125 -4.21 -15.56 5.52
C ARG A 125 -5.10 -16.53 4.77
N GLU A 126 -6.14 -17.03 5.40
CA GLU A 126 -7.10 -17.93 4.76
C GLU A 126 -7.80 -17.27 3.55
N PHE A 127 -8.07 -15.96 3.65
CA PHE A 127 -8.63 -15.19 2.54
C PHE A 127 -7.69 -15.19 1.33
N ILE A 128 -6.39 -14.91 1.54
CA ILE A 128 -5.37 -14.92 0.49
C ILE A 128 -5.18 -16.32 -0.08
N GLU A 129 -5.10 -17.35 0.77
CA GLU A 129 -5.00 -18.75 0.36
C GLU A 129 -6.21 -19.16 -0.48
N ALA A 130 -7.41 -18.76 -0.06
CA ALA A 130 -8.63 -19.00 -0.83
C ALA A 130 -8.61 -18.29 -2.19
N LEU A 131 -8.20 -17.01 -2.25
CA LEU A 131 -8.06 -16.31 -3.54
C LEU A 131 -7.11 -17.06 -4.49
N LYS A 132 -5.90 -17.36 -4.02
CA LYS A 132 -4.90 -18.10 -4.82
C LYS A 132 -5.43 -19.44 -5.27
N GLY A 133 -6.00 -20.23 -4.34
CA GLY A 133 -6.53 -21.54 -4.65
C GLY A 133 -7.70 -21.49 -5.65
N ILE A 134 -8.65 -20.56 -5.48
CA ILE A 134 -9.77 -20.39 -6.42
C ILE A 134 -9.27 -20.00 -7.81
N TRP A 135 -8.30 -19.08 -7.92
CA TRP A 135 -7.76 -18.62 -9.20
C TRP A 135 -6.94 -19.67 -9.90
N THR A 136 -6.25 -20.55 -9.16
CA THR A 136 -5.27 -21.49 -9.73
C THR A 136 -5.76 -22.95 -9.81
N ALA A 137 -6.90 -23.30 -9.18
CA ALA A 137 -7.42 -24.66 -9.19
C ALA A 137 -7.57 -25.26 -10.59
N GLY A 138 -7.29 -26.55 -10.71
CA GLY A 138 -7.52 -27.35 -11.91
C GLY A 138 -9.00 -27.69 -12.15
N GLU A 139 -9.25 -28.73 -12.95
CA GLU A 139 -10.60 -29.19 -13.29
C GLU A 139 -11.37 -29.73 -12.08
N GLU A 140 -10.65 -30.33 -11.12
CA GLU A 140 -11.22 -30.84 -9.87
C GLU A 140 -11.79 -29.74 -8.96
N GLY A 141 -11.46 -28.47 -9.24
CA GLY A 141 -11.88 -27.33 -8.47
C GLY A 141 -11.11 -27.17 -7.15
N PHE A 142 -11.35 -26.06 -6.48
CA PHE A 142 -10.70 -25.72 -5.22
C PHE A 142 -11.44 -26.33 -4.03
N THR A 143 -10.72 -27.14 -3.24
CA THR A 143 -11.17 -27.67 -1.94
C THR A 143 -10.26 -27.14 -0.84
N TYR A 144 -10.84 -26.58 0.23
CA TYR A 144 -10.12 -25.96 1.32
C TYR A 144 -10.92 -26.06 2.61
N GLY A 145 -10.27 -26.38 3.73
CA GLY A 145 -10.88 -26.48 5.03
C GLY A 145 -10.19 -25.60 6.05
N GLY A 146 -10.49 -24.29 6.03
CA GLY A 146 -10.03 -23.34 7.03
C GLY A 146 -11.02 -23.10 8.14
N ASP A 147 -10.63 -22.33 9.15
CA ASP A 147 -11.50 -21.94 10.26
C ASP A 147 -12.53 -20.87 9.84
N PHE A 148 -12.14 -19.99 8.92
CA PHE A 148 -12.97 -18.87 8.43
C PHE A 148 -13.65 -19.19 7.10
N TYR A 149 -13.02 -19.97 6.24
CA TYR A 149 -13.50 -20.26 4.90
C TYR A 149 -13.40 -21.74 4.58
N GLN A 150 -14.46 -22.30 3.94
CA GLN A 150 -14.51 -23.70 3.55
C GLN A 150 -15.00 -23.82 2.10
N TYR A 151 -14.33 -24.62 1.31
CA TYR A 151 -14.64 -24.88 -0.10
C TYR A 151 -14.63 -26.38 -0.40
N ARG A 152 -15.49 -26.81 -1.33
CA ARG A 152 -15.59 -28.21 -1.79
C ARG A 152 -15.76 -28.21 -3.30
N GLY A 153 -14.64 -28.46 -4.03
CA GLY A 153 -14.65 -28.56 -5.49
C GLY A 153 -15.14 -27.30 -6.21
N TYR A 154 -14.90 -26.10 -5.62
CA TYR A 154 -15.35 -24.85 -6.25
C TYR A 154 -14.50 -24.53 -7.49
N ASN A 155 -15.16 -24.39 -8.64
CA ASN A 155 -14.51 -24.07 -9.90
C ASN A 155 -14.96 -22.71 -10.43
N LEU A 156 -14.03 -21.75 -10.40
CA LEU A 156 -14.25 -20.39 -10.91
C LEU A 156 -14.12 -20.38 -12.45
N SER A 157 -15.06 -19.73 -13.13
CA SER A 157 -14.99 -19.45 -14.57
C SER A 157 -15.60 -18.07 -14.89
N PRO A 158 -14.98 -17.19 -15.70
CA PRO A 158 -13.60 -17.31 -16.16
C PRO A 158 -12.59 -17.20 -15.02
N LYS A 159 -11.41 -17.77 -15.21
CA LYS A 159 -10.26 -17.56 -14.34
C LYS A 159 -9.52 -16.29 -14.76
N PRO A 160 -8.66 -15.73 -13.87
CA PRO A 160 -7.74 -14.67 -14.26
C PRO A 160 -6.83 -15.11 -15.42
N LEU A 161 -6.34 -14.15 -16.16
CA LEU A 161 -5.37 -14.39 -17.22
C LEU A 161 -4.05 -14.93 -16.66
N ARG A 162 -3.46 -15.89 -17.35
CA ARG A 162 -2.16 -16.49 -17.01
C ARG A 162 -1.19 -16.35 -18.18
N TRP A 163 0.06 -16.12 -17.86
CA TRP A 163 1.18 -16.17 -18.79
C TRP A 163 2.45 -16.53 -18.03
N ASP A 164 3.56 -16.70 -18.74
CA ASP A 164 4.83 -17.02 -18.10
C ASP A 164 5.21 -16.00 -17.03
N GLY A 165 5.47 -16.48 -15.81
CA GLY A 165 5.76 -15.66 -14.63
C GLY A 165 4.53 -15.03 -13.94
N ARG A 166 3.29 -15.32 -14.40
CA ARG A 166 2.06 -14.84 -13.75
C ARG A 166 1.00 -15.94 -13.65
N GLU A 167 0.76 -16.43 -12.45
CA GLU A 167 -0.26 -17.45 -12.19
C GLU A 167 -1.60 -16.86 -11.76
N HIS A 168 -1.59 -15.70 -11.13
CA HIS A 168 -2.76 -15.01 -10.58
C HIS A 168 -2.52 -13.49 -10.47
N PRO A 169 -3.55 -12.67 -10.22
CA PRO A 169 -3.40 -11.26 -9.88
C PRO A 169 -2.48 -11.05 -8.68
N GLU A 170 -1.65 -10.02 -8.72
CA GLU A 170 -0.70 -9.74 -7.64
C GLU A 170 -1.42 -9.41 -6.32
N ILE A 171 -0.92 -9.94 -5.21
CA ILE A 171 -1.47 -9.77 -3.88
C ILE A 171 -0.50 -8.99 -3.01
N PHE A 172 -0.94 -7.81 -2.61
CA PHE A 172 -0.29 -6.96 -1.62
C PHE A 172 -0.90 -7.21 -0.25
N GLN A 173 -0.09 -7.13 0.80
CA GLN A 173 -0.54 -7.13 2.18
C GLN A 173 0.50 -6.45 3.05
N GLY A 174 0.07 -5.68 4.02
CA GLY A 174 0.97 -4.90 4.86
C GLY A 174 0.64 -4.95 6.35
N GLY A 175 1.46 -4.23 7.08
CA GLY A 175 1.38 -4.05 8.52
C GLY A 175 2.76 -4.20 9.18
N ASN A 176 2.87 -3.78 10.45
CA ASN A 176 4.15 -3.74 11.17
C ASN A 176 4.29 -4.81 12.25
N SER A 177 3.18 -5.45 12.66
CA SER A 177 3.19 -6.48 13.71
C SER A 177 3.84 -7.78 13.24
N ASP A 178 4.21 -8.64 14.20
CA ASP A 178 4.72 -9.97 13.90
C ASP A 178 3.74 -10.79 13.05
N ASP A 179 2.44 -10.76 13.37
CA ASP A 179 1.40 -11.42 12.58
C ASP A 179 1.36 -10.91 11.14
N ALA A 180 1.54 -9.59 10.93
CA ALA A 180 1.59 -8.99 9.60
C ALA A 180 2.81 -9.46 8.81
N ARG A 181 3.98 -9.49 9.46
CA ARG A 181 5.24 -9.93 8.85
C ARG A 181 5.19 -11.40 8.47
N ASP A 182 4.65 -12.24 9.36
CA ASP A 182 4.43 -13.66 9.08
C ASP A 182 3.49 -13.87 7.90
N ASN A 183 2.38 -13.15 7.85
CA ASN A 183 1.44 -13.22 6.74
C ASN A 183 2.10 -12.79 5.42
N GLY A 184 2.77 -11.64 5.42
CA GLY A 184 3.50 -11.16 4.26
C GLY A 184 4.49 -12.18 3.72
N ALA A 185 5.28 -12.77 4.62
CA ALA A 185 6.27 -13.79 4.28
C ALA A 185 5.66 -15.07 3.69
N GLN A 186 4.52 -15.52 4.25
CA GLN A 186 3.95 -16.83 3.92
C GLN A 186 3.03 -16.82 2.69
N VAL A 187 2.25 -15.74 2.49
CA VAL A 187 1.18 -15.79 1.48
C VAL A 187 1.13 -14.62 0.50
N SER A 188 1.83 -13.50 0.77
CA SER A 188 1.76 -12.32 -0.12
C SER A 188 2.80 -12.35 -1.23
N ASP A 189 2.54 -11.63 -2.33
CA ASP A 189 3.53 -11.40 -3.38
C ASP A 189 4.28 -10.09 -3.12
N TRP A 190 3.59 -9.13 -2.45
CA TRP A 190 4.14 -7.87 -2.02
C TRP A 190 3.89 -7.65 -0.53
N TYR A 191 4.93 -7.37 0.21
CA TYR A 191 4.82 -6.89 1.57
C TYR A 191 4.89 -5.37 1.59
N PHE A 192 3.79 -4.73 2.03
CA PHE A 192 3.60 -3.29 1.99
C PHE A 192 3.87 -2.66 3.35
N MET A 193 4.87 -1.79 3.41
CA MET A 193 5.33 -1.14 4.64
C MET A 193 4.81 0.29 4.74
N ASN A 194 4.51 0.72 5.96
CA ASN A 194 4.33 2.14 6.28
C ASN A 194 5.66 2.88 6.16
N GLY A 195 5.60 4.23 6.15
CA GLY A 195 6.80 5.05 6.23
C GLY A 195 7.63 4.74 7.49
N ASN A 196 8.94 4.77 7.34
CA ASN A 196 9.88 4.49 8.43
C ASN A 196 11.22 5.20 8.19
N ASP A 197 12.12 5.20 9.19
CA ASP A 197 13.52 5.53 8.99
C ASP A 197 14.29 4.38 8.30
N LEU A 198 15.55 4.62 7.96
CA LEU A 198 16.35 3.65 7.22
C LEU A 198 16.59 2.35 7.98
N ASP A 199 16.83 2.44 9.27
CA ASP A 199 17.11 1.27 10.11
C ASP A 199 15.85 0.45 10.34
N GLY A 200 14.71 1.12 10.48
CA GLY A 200 13.41 0.50 10.53
C GLY A 200 13.08 -0.26 9.24
N PHE A 201 13.29 0.34 8.07
CA PHE A 201 13.12 -0.36 6.78
C PHE A 201 14.05 -1.56 6.65
N ARG A 202 15.36 -1.38 6.95
CA ARG A 202 16.34 -2.47 6.91
C ARG A 202 15.92 -3.64 7.79
N THR A 203 15.61 -3.37 9.04
CA THR A 203 15.19 -4.37 10.01
C THR A 203 13.92 -5.12 9.55
N GLN A 204 12.93 -4.39 9.06
CA GLN A 204 11.66 -4.97 8.65
C GLN A 204 11.81 -5.82 7.38
N ILE A 205 12.59 -5.36 6.40
CA ILE A 205 12.87 -6.12 5.17
C ILE A 205 13.64 -7.40 5.51
N GLN A 206 14.66 -7.32 6.36
CA GLN A 206 15.46 -8.48 6.77
C GLN A 206 14.61 -9.52 7.50
N ASP A 207 13.79 -9.10 8.46
CA ASP A 207 12.90 -9.99 9.20
C ASP A 207 11.91 -10.72 8.29
N VAL A 208 11.24 -9.99 7.39
CA VAL A 208 10.29 -10.61 6.45
C VAL A 208 11.00 -11.57 5.48
N LYS A 209 12.19 -11.22 4.98
CA LYS A 209 13.00 -12.13 4.13
C LYS A 209 13.39 -13.41 4.89
N GLU A 210 13.79 -13.28 6.15
CA GLU A 210 14.14 -14.46 6.97
C GLU A 210 12.94 -15.38 7.20
N ARG A 211 11.77 -14.81 7.53
CA ARG A 211 10.52 -15.56 7.68
C ARG A 211 10.13 -16.25 6.36
N ALA A 212 10.24 -15.55 5.23
CA ALA A 212 9.96 -16.09 3.90
C ALA A 212 10.93 -17.23 3.53
N ARG A 213 12.21 -17.12 3.90
CA ARG A 213 13.22 -18.19 3.70
C ARG A 213 12.84 -19.46 4.42
N LYS A 214 12.34 -19.38 5.65
CA LYS A 214 11.92 -20.55 6.44
C LYS A 214 10.80 -21.37 5.76
N VAL A 215 10.04 -20.73 4.87
CA VAL A 215 8.94 -21.37 4.10
C VAL A 215 9.24 -21.46 2.60
N GLY A 216 10.49 -21.25 2.20
CA GLY A 216 10.93 -21.40 0.79
C GLY A 216 10.44 -20.29 -0.15
N ARG A 217 10.03 -19.11 0.37
CA ARG A 217 9.43 -18.04 -0.42
C ARG A 217 10.27 -16.76 -0.52
N GLU A 218 11.53 -16.78 -0.12
CA GLU A 218 12.38 -15.58 -0.08
C GLU A 218 12.40 -14.79 -1.41
N GLN A 219 12.39 -15.52 -2.54
CA GLN A 219 12.43 -14.92 -3.88
C GLN A 219 11.04 -14.49 -4.41
N HIS A 220 9.98 -14.84 -3.68
CA HIS A 220 8.60 -14.55 -4.09
C HIS A 220 7.97 -13.34 -3.39
N VAL A 221 8.65 -12.76 -2.40
CA VAL A 221 8.16 -11.61 -1.64
C VAL A 221 8.93 -10.36 -2.06
N ARG A 222 8.22 -9.39 -2.60
CA ARG A 222 8.73 -8.06 -2.96
C ARG A 222 8.28 -7.03 -1.92
N PHE A 223 8.97 -5.90 -1.86
CA PHE A 223 8.75 -4.89 -0.83
C PHE A 223 8.24 -3.59 -1.44
N ALA A 224 7.11 -3.10 -0.92
CA ALA A 224 6.54 -1.82 -1.25
C ALA A 224 6.52 -0.91 -0.02
N VAL A 225 6.70 0.40 -0.21
CA VAL A 225 6.65 1.36 0.88
C VAL A 225 5.67 2.50 0.57
N ASN A 226 5.02 3.01 1.62
CA ASN A 226 4.22 4.21 1.56
C ASN A 226 5.09 5.46 1.72
N SER A 227 4.78 6.50 0.97
CA SER A 227 5.43 7.80 1.07
C SER A 227 4.45 8.96 0.87
N PHE A 228 4.82 10.12 1.38
CA PHE A 228 4.20 11.38 1.02
C PHE A 228 5.25 12.28 0.39
N VAL A 229 4.96 12.76 -0.82
CA VAL A 229 5.92 13.54 -1.61
C VAL A 229 5.66 15.02 -1.47
N ILE A 230 6.71 15.79 -1.19
CA ILE A 230 6.71 17.25 -1.27
C ILE A 230 7.91 17.65 -2.14
N LEU A 231 7.66 17.85 -3.44
CA LEU A 231 8.66 18.27 -4.43
C LEU A 231 8.62 19.79 -4.56
N ARG A 232 9.76 20.47 -4.36
CA ARG A 232 9.92 21.92 -4.54
C ARG A 232 11.28 22.22 -5.17
N GLU A 233 11.48 23.46 -5.61
CA GLU A 233 12.75 23.93 -6.20
C GLU A 233 13.90 23.92 -5.17
N THR A 234 13.58 24.20 -3.91
CA THR A 234 14.55 24.18 -2.81
C THR A 234 14.08 23.30 -1.64
N GLU A 235 15.02 22.81 -0.85
CA GLU A 235 14.74 22.06 0.37
C GLU A 235 13.97 22.91 1.39
N GLU A 236 14.33 24.18 1.52
CA GLU A 236 13.69 25.12 2.43
C GLU A 236 12.20 25.29 2.12
N GLU A 237 11.84 25.41 0.85
CA GLU A 237 10.44 25.47 0.40
C GLU A 237 9.69 24.19 0.73
N ALA A 238 10.32 23.03 0.50
CA ALA A 238 9.71 21.73 0.79
C ALA A 238 9.47 21.55 2.30
N ILE A 239 10.43 21.92 3.12
CA ILE A 239 10.33 21.90 4.60
C ILE A 239 9.29 22.91 5.09
N GLN A 240 9.17 24.07 4.45
CA GLN A 240 8.14 25.05 4.79
C GLN A 240 6.74 24.50 4.54
N VAL A 241 6.51 23.80 3.42
CA VAL A 241 5.23 23.12 3.14
C VAL A 241 4.93 22.05 4.18
N LEU A 242 5.92 21.23 4.58
CA LEU A 242 5.74 20.24 5.63
C LEU A 242 5.33 20.88 6.96
N ARG A 243 6.00 21.96 7.37
CA ARG A 243 5.67 22.71 8.59
C ARG A 243 4.26 23.30 8.53
N GLU A 244 3.85 23.79 7.37
CA GLU A 244 2.50 24.31 7.17
C GLU A 244 1.44 23.20 7.28
N ILE A 245 1.68 22.02 6.69
CA ILE A 245 0.82 20.85 6.82
C ILE A 245 0.66 20.50 8.31
N GLN A 246 1.76 20.37 9.04
CA GLN A 246 1.77 20.01 10.45
C GLN A 246 1.16 21.09 11.34
N GLY A 247 1.49 22.37 11.08
CA GLY A 247 0.96 23.51 11.84
C GLY A 247 -0.54 23.74 11.64
N LYS A 248 -1.12 23.27 10.54
CA LYS A 248 -2.56 23.28 10.27
C LYS A 248 -3.25 21.94 10.56
N ALA A 249 -2.60 21.04 11.31
CA ALA A 249 -3.21 19.77 11.70
C ALA A 249 -4.54 20.00 12.43
N ASP A 250 -5.51 19.13 12.16
CA ASP A 250 -6.73 19.05 12.97
C ASP A 250 -6.42 18.16 14.18
N THR A 251 -6.03 18.81 15.28
CA THR A 251 -5.53 18.13 16.49
C THR A 251 -6.56 17.17 17.06
N ASP A 252 -7.83 17.55 17.12
CA ASP A 252 -8.89 16.71 17.66
C ASP A 252 -9.07 15.44 16.79
N ALA A 253 -8.99 15.63 15.48
CA ALA A 253 -9.09 14.51 14.52
C ALA A 253 -7.84 13.61 14.57
N VAL A 254 -6.63 14.16 14.75
CA VAL A 254 -5.39 13.36 14.92
C VAL A 254 -5.44 12.58 16.23
N GLU A 255 -5.93 13.17 17.31
CA GLU A 255 -6.08 12.47 18.60
C GLU A 255 -7.10 11.34 18.53
N ALA A 256 -8.27 11.59 17.93
CA ALA A 256 -9.28 10.56 17.73
C ALA A 256 -8.76 9.40 16.84
N PHE A 257 -7.97 9.71 15.81
CA PHE A 257 -7.30 8.69 15.00
C PHE A 257 -6.29 7.89 15.82
N ARG A 258 -5.45 8.54 16.62
CA ARG A 258 -4.48 7.90 17.52
C ARG A 258 -5.17 6.95 18.50
N ASP A 259 -6.26 7.37 19.11
CA ASP A 259 -7.01 6.55 20.08
C ASP A 259 -7.61 5.30 19.41
N ALA A 260 -8.17 5.44 18.20
CA ALA A 260 -8.68 4.30 17.43
C ALA A 260 -7.57 3.30 17.08
N VAL A 261 -6.39 3.79 16.72
CA VAL A 261 -5.20 2.96 16.41
C VAL A 261 -4.69 2.24 17.66
N GLN A 262 -4.62 2.93 18.80
CA GLN A 262 -4.20 2.32 20.07
C GLN A 262 -5.17 1.21 20.50
N GLN A 263 -6.47 1.42 20.38
CA GLN A 263 -7.49 0.40 20.64
C GLN A 263 -7.32 -0.82 19.74
N ALA A 264 -7.02 -0.61 18.45
CA ALA A 264 -6.78 -1.72 17.52
C ALA A 264 -5.49 -2.50 17.82
N GLY A 265 -4.48 -1.83 18.38
CA GLY A 265 -3.20 -2.42 18.76
C GLY A 265 -3.16 -3.03 20.18
N ALA A 266 -4.15 -2.74 21.02
CA ALA A 266 -4.16 -3.18 22.43
C ALA A 266 -4.14 -4.71 22.60
N SER A 267 -4.62 -5.46 21.61
CA SER A 267 -4.62 -6.93 21.59
C SER A 267 -3.40 -7.55 20.91
N THR A 268 -2.39 -6.77 20.50
CA THR A 268 -1.13 -7.33 19.99
C THR A 268 -0.30 -7.90 21.14
N GLY A 269 0.38 -9.02 20.91
CA GLY A 269 1.19 -9.69 21.93
C GLY A 269 2.30 -8.81 22.53
N ASN A 270 2.83 -7.89 21.77
CA ASN A 270 3.84 -6.91 22.19
C ASN A 270 3.25 -5.51 22.47
N LYS A 271 1.92 -5.35 22.42
CA LYS A 271 1.19 -4.07 22.52
C LYS A 271 1.63 -3.02 21.51
N ARG A 272 2.32 -3.41 20.46
CA ARG A 272 2.77 -2.57 19.36
C ARG A 272 1.86 -2.81 18.15
N GLY A 273 0.87 -1.97 18.00
CA GLY A 273 0.05 -1.89 16.80
C GLY A 273 0.73 -1.10 15.68
N MET A 274 0.07 -1.02 14.55
CA MET A 274 0.40 -0.07 13.49
C MET A 274 0.45 1.35 14.10
N TRP A 275 1.48 2.14 13.78
CA TRP A 275 1.72 3.51 14.29
C TRP A 275 1.99 3.64 15.81
N ALA A 276 2.29 2.56 16.52
CA ALA A 276 2.52 2.61 17.98
C ALA A 276 3.64 3.60 18.38
N ASP A 277 4.65 3.75 17.54
CA ASP A 277 5.81 4.62 17.76
C ASP A 277 5.73 5.95 16.96
N SER A 278 4.56 6.25 16.34
CA SER A 278 4.39 7.46 15.52
C SER A 278 4.10 8.67 16.40
N LYS A 279 4.79 9.78 16.10
CA LYS A 279 4.52 11.07 16.74
C LYS A 279 3.22 11.65 16.19
N VAL A 280 2.61 12.58 16.93
CA VAL A 280 1.37 13.29 16.50
C VAL A 280 1.56 13.94 15.13
N GLU A 281 2.73 14.56 14.90
CA GLU A 281 3.06 15.26 13.65
C GLU A 281 3.13 14.28 12.46
N ASP A 282 3.53 13.03 12.69
CA ASP A 282 3.58 12.00 11.65
C ASP A 282 2.18 11.45 11.33
N LEU A 283 1.29 11.40 12.35
CA LEU A 283 -0.08 10.91 12.20
C LEU A 283 -0.99 11.85 11.39
N VAL A 284 -0.56 13.08 11.14
CA VAL A 284 -1.26 14.01 10.23
C VAL A 284 -1.37 13.41 8.83
N GLN A 285 -0.39 12.61 8.42
CA GLN A 285 -0.46 11.80 7.20
C GLN A 285 -0.57 10.31 7.58
N TYR A 286 -1.65 9.68 7.17
CA TYR A 286 -1.87 8.26 7.39
C TYR A 286 -0.69 7.42 6.86
N ASN A 287 -0.35 6.34 7.53
CA ASN A 287 0.71 5.39 7.15
C ASN A 287 2.14 5.96 7.22
N ASP A 288 2.39 6.99 8.04
CA ASP A 288 3.72 7.54 8.30
C ASP A 288 4.49 7.99 7.03
N GLY A 289 3.78 8.44 6.01
CA GLY A 289 4.39 8.75 4.71
C GLY A 289 5.48 9.82 4.78
N PHE A 290 5.44 10.74 5.76
CA PHE A 290 6.49 11.73 5.97
C PHE A 290 7.82 11.12 6.43
N LYS A 291 7.80 10.01 7.17
CA LYS A 291 9.00 9.30 7.63
C LYS A 291 9.81 8.71 6.48
N THR A 292 9.18 8.44 5.34
CA THR A 292 9.89 7.99 4.14
C THR A 292 10.76 9.08 3.52
N LYS A 293 10.52 10.36 3.90
CA LYS A 293 11.33 11.54 3.55
C LYS A 293 11.50 11.76 2.04
N LEU A 294 10.45 11.60 1.24
CA LEU A 294 10.43 12.06 -0.14
C LEU A 294 10.04 13.55 -0.18
N ILE A 295 10.83 14.39 0.51
CA ILE A 295 10.57 15.80 0.76
C ILE A 295 11.85 16.57 0.43
N GLY A 296 11.79 17.48 -0.54
CA GLY A 296 12.96 18.25 -0.99
C GLY A 296 12.94 18.54 -2.48
N THR A 297 14.14 18.71 -3.05
CA THR A 297 14.34 18.86 -4.50
C THR A 297 14.20 17.52 -5.22
N LYS A 298 14.13 17.54 -6.55
CA LYS A 298 14.08 16.31 -7.37
C LYS A 298 15.30 15.43 -7.16
N GLU A 299 16.49 16.04 -6.97
CA GLU A 299 17.74 15.31 -6.73
C GLU A 299 17.69 14.58 -5.37
N GLN A 300 17.27 15.28 -4.31
CA GLN A 300 17.13 14.70 -2.97
C GLN A 300 16.10 13.55 -2.95
N ILE A 301 14.96 13.74 -3.61
CA ILE A 301 13.93 12.71 -3.72
C ILE A 301 14.45 11.51 -4.52
N ALA A 302 15.14 11.73 -5.65
CA ALA A 302 15.72 10.67 -6.45
C ALA A 302 16.77 9.88 -5.67
N ASP A 303 17.67 10.57 -4.97
CA ASP A 303 18.68 9.94 -4.10
C ASP A 303 18.03 9.08 -3.01
N ARG A 304 16.96 9.59 -2.39
CA ARG A 304 16.23 8.83 -1.37
C ARG A 304 15.56 7.57 -1.94
N ILE A 305 14.98 7.65 -3.14
CA ILE A 305 14.39 6.49 -3.83
C ILE A 305 15.46 5.44 -4.13
N LEU A 306 16.63 5.85 -4.60
CA LEU A 306 17.75 4.93 -4.88
C LEU A 306 18.30 4.28 -3.61
N LEU A 307 18.35 5.03 -2.52
CA LEU A 307 18.69 4.48 -1.21
C LEU A 307 17.66 3.44 -0.73
N LEU A 308 16.37 3.71 -0.86
CA LEU A 308 15.33 2.73 -0.54
C LEU A 308 15.45 1.47 -1.42
N LYS A 309 15.71 1.65 -2.72
CA LYS A 309 15.97 0.54 -3.64
C LYS A 309 17.15 -0.31 -3.21
N SER A 310 18.26 0.30 -2.80
CA SER A 310 19.46 -0.41 -2.34
C SER A 310 19.21 -1.24 -1.06
N LEU A 311 18.22 -0.87 -0.25
CA LEU A 311 17.76 -1.66 0.89
C LEU A 311 16.86 -2.83 0.51
N GLY A 312 16.40 -2.89 -0.75
CA GLY A 312 15.53 -3.94 -1.28
C GLY A 312 14.08 -3.53 -1.47
N VAL A 313 13.75 -2.24 -1.40
CA VAL A 313 12.43 -1.73 -1.79
C VAL A 313 12.28 -1.81 -3.31
N ASN A 314 11.16 -2.35 -3.78
CA ASN A 314 10.88 -2.57 -5.19
C ASN A 314 9.80 -1.62 -5.73
N LEU A 315 8.97 -1.05 -4.85
CA LEU A 315 7.87 -0.15 -5.20
C LEU A 315 7.72 0.94 -4.15
N VAL A 316 7.52 2.18 -4.60
CA VAL A 316 7.18 3.32 -3.75
C VAL A 316 5.79 3.81 -4.12
N LEU A 317 4.84 3.75 -3.18
CA LEU A 317 3.51 4.33 -3.33
C LEU A 317 3.57 5.78 -2.84
N SER A 318 3.35 6.72 -3.74
CA SER A 318 3.47 8.15 -3.47
C SER A 318 2.10 8.81 -3.32
N ALA A 319 1.89 9.50 -2.20
CA ALA A 319 0.76 10.39 -1.98
C ALA A 319 1.21 11.85 -2.12
N PHE A 320 0.28 12.73 -2.49
CA PHE A 320 0.56 14.13 -2.83
C PHE A 320 -0.43 15.09 -2.14
N LEU A 321 -0.05 16.35 -2.01
CA LEU A 321 -0.91 17.40 -1.47
C LEU A 321 -1.93 17.89 -2.54
N HIS A 322 -1.46 18.08 -3.76
CA HIS A 322 -2.22 18.55 -4.90
C HIS A 322 -2.09 17.57 -6.06
N TYR A 323 -2.97 16.57 -6.10
CA TYR A 323 -2.79 15.39 -6.94
C TYR A 323 -2.53 15.70 -8.41
N GLU A 324 -3.26 16.63 -9.03
CA GLU A 324 -3.12 16.90 -10.45
C GLU A 324 -1.74 17.47 -10.80
N ASP A 325 -1.30 18.50 -10.08
CA ASP A 325 -0.03 19.18 -10.35
C ASP A 325 1.19 18.37 -9.86
N ASP A 326 1.07 17.79 -8.64
CA ASP A 326 2.19 17.11 -8.01
C ASP A 326 2.49 15.76 -8.71
N ILE A 327 1.47 15.03 -9.19
CA ILE A 327 1.68 13.80 -10.01
C ILE A 327 2.45 14.16 -11.30
N GLU A 328 2.03 15.24 -11.97
CA GLU A 328 2.67 15.65 -13.22
C GLU A 328 4.11 16.10 -12.99
N ALA A 329 4.37 16.95 -12.00
CA ALA A 329 5.72 17.41 -11.66
C ALA A 329 6.65 16.26 -11.28
N TYR A 330 6.20 15.40 -10.36
CA TYR A 330 6.97 14.23 -9.94
C TYR A 330 7.30 13.29 -11.10
N GLY A 331 6.31 13.01 -11.94
CA GLY A 331 6.51 12.13 -13.09
C GLY A 331 7.44 12.71 -14.16
N LYS A 332 7.43 14.01 -14.37
CA LYS A 332 8.30 14.69 -15.35
C LYS A 332 9.73 14.90 -14.85
N GLU A 333 9.89 15.14 -13.56
CA GLU A 333 11.18 15.57 -13.00
C GLU A 333 11.90 14.45 -12.25
N VAL A 334 11.18 13.71 -11.39
CA VAL A 334 11.81 12.71 -10.50
C VAL A 334 11.95 11.35 -11.20
N LEU A 335 10.89 10.82 -11.82
CA LEU A 335 10.94 9.48 -12.41
C LEU A 335 12.02 9.34 -13.50
N PRO A 336 12.17 10.28 -14.46
CA PRO A 336 13.25 10.20 -15.45
C PRO A 336 14.64 10.28 -14.83
N LEU A 337 14.81 11.12 -13.79
CA LEU A 337 16.07 11.24 -13.07
C LEU A 337 16.44 9.94 -12.35
N VAL A 338 15.50 9.32 -11.62
CA VAL A 338 15.71 8.02 -10.98
C VAL A 338 16.13 6.97 -12.02
N ARG A 339 15.40 6.85 -13.13
CA ARG A 339 15.73 5.88 -14.20
C ARG A 339 17.11 6.12 -14.82
N LYS A 340 17.48 7.38 -15.03
CA LYS A 340 18.82 7.75 -15.51
C LYS A 340 19.89 7.28 -14.53
N LEU A 341 19.74 7.60 -13.24
CA LEU A 341 20.71 7.23 -12.21
C LEU A 341 20.80 5.71 -12.02
N GLU A 342 19.67 4.99 -12.14
CA GLU A 342 19.65 3.52 -12.17
C GLU A 342 20.45 2.95 -13.34
N ALA A 343 20.32 3.51 -14.53
CA ALA A 343 21.10 3.12 -15.71
C ALA A 343 22.60 3.38 -15.53
N GLU A 344 22.98 4.39 -14.74
CA GLU A 344 24.33 4.69 -14.32
C GLU A 344 24.86 3.78 -13.18
N GLY A 345 24.02 2.86 -12.71
CA GLY A 345 24.39 1.83 -11.72
C GLY A 345 24.08 2.17 -10.27
N ARG A 346 23.38 3.30 -10.00
CA ARG A 346 22.93 3.70 -8.66
C ARG A 346 21.83 2.77 -8.11
N GLY A 347 21.63 2.77 -6.80
CA GLY A 347 20.58 2.00 -6.13
C GLY A 347 20.89 0.51 -5.95
N LYS A 348 22.15 0.08 -6.10
CA LYS A 348 22.57 -1.32 -5.97
C LYS A 348 23.19 -1.65 -4.62
N ASP A 349 23.92 -0.72 -4.05
CA ASP A 349 24.64 -0.88 -2.79
C ASP A 349 24.24 0.17 -1.77
N ALA A 350 23.77 -0.30 -0.60
CA ALA A 350 23.23 0.59 0.43
C ALA A 350 24.32 1.46 1.07
N ASP A 351 25.53 0.95 1.26
CA ASP A 351 26.62 1.72 1.87
C ASP A 351 27.14 2.80 0.91
N ASP A 352 27.13 2.53 -0.39
CA ASP A 352 27.44 3.53 -1.41
C ASP A 352 26.39 4.65 -1.43
N GLU A 353 25.11 4.30 -1.41
CA GLU A 353 24.03 5.30 -1.39
C GLU A 353 24.04 6.12 -0.10
N ILE A 354 24.28 5.50 1.06
CA ILE A 354 24.42 6.21 2.35
C ILE A 354 25.59 7.18 2.32
N ARG A 355 26.74 6.79 1.75
CA ARG A 355 27.90 7.70 1.61
C ARG A 355 27.61 8.91 0.73
N ARG A 356 26.83 8.73 -0.34
CA ARG A 356 26.43 9.80 -1.28
C ARG A 356 25.42 10.76 -0.69
N THR A 357 24.41 10.23 0.01
CA THR A 357 23.32 11.03 0.59
C THR A 357 23.68 11.69 1.91
N GLY A 358 24.79 11.26 2.55
CA GLY A 358 25.20 11.76 3.86
C GLY A 358 24.25 11.39 4.99
N ASP A 359 24.43 12.01 6.17
CA ASP A 359 23.58 11.76 7.36
C ASP A 359 22.17 12.40 7.28
N VAL A 360 21.85 13.09 6.20
CA VAL A 360 20.57 13.81 6.03
C VAL A 360 19.36 12.89 6.23
N TYR A 361 19.50 11.61 5.91
CA TYR A 361 18.41 10.62 6.02
C TYR A 361 18.47 9.72 7.26
N ARG A 362 19.44 9.92 8.15
CA ARG A 362 19.57 9.17 9.41
C ARG A 362 18.80 9.80 10.58
N LYS A 363 18.38 11.06 10.44
CA LYS A 363 17.72 11.81 11.54
C LYS A 363 16.21 11.92 11.33
#